data_be26baf54cab387f18b8b8fc989f39e3
#
_entry.id   be26baf54cab387f18b8b8fc989f39e3
#
_cell.length_a   1.000
_cell.length_b   1.000
_cell.length_c   1.000
_cell.angle_alpha   90.00
_cell.angle_beta   90.00
_cell.angle_gamma   90.00
#
_symmetry.space_group_name_H-M   'P 1'
#
loop_
_entity.id
_entity.type
_entity.pdbx_description
1 polymer ?
#
loop_
_entity_poly.entity_id
_entity_poly.type
_entity_poly.pdbx_seq_one_letter_code
_entity_poly.pdbx_strand_id
1 'polypeptide(L)'
;MSKISNVNAIQVFDSRGIPTIACEISLDNGICATAMVPSGASTGSKEALELRDSDSNYHGKGVLNAISNINNKLGPLLIGKESENQIEIDRILIDYDGTVDKSSMGANAILAISLASSHVAAKNKKVNLYEHFSSIYKDITGKANKYSIPMPMFNILNGGEHADNNVDIQEFMIVPSGAKDFTQIMKWSTEIYHNLKEILLSKNYSTAVGDEGGFAPNLNSNEEAIELIIESIKASKLNPGDDVSIALDCAASEFFDGNNYFLKGENKKYTYAEFTNYLDNLITQYPISSIEDAMDENDIEGWKLVTDKLGEKCQLVGDDLFVTNKKIFLDGINHKLANSILIKFNQVGTITETIETIDCARENGYKFIISHRSGAVSYTHLTLPTIYSV
;
A
#
# COMPACT_ATOMS: atom_id res chain seq x y z
N MET A 1 9.36 4.73 -32.66
CA MET A 1 8.80 4.93 -31.31
C MET A 1 8.06 6.27 -31.31
N SER A 2 6.92 6.35 -30.63
CA SER A 2 6.11 7.57 -30.65
C SER A 2 6.56 8.51 -29.53
N LYS A 3 6.54 9.80 -29.83
CA LYS A 3 7.02 10.84 -28.92
C LYS A 3 5.87 11.54 -28.20
N ILE A 4 6.13 11.98 -26.99
CA ILE A 4 5.19 12.79 -26.22
C ILE A 4 4.98 14.12 -26.94
N SER A 5 3.73 14.44 -27.24
CA SER A 5 3.33 15.69 -27.91
C SER A 5 2.59 16.67 -26.98
N ASN A 6 1.95 16.13 -25.91
CA ASN A 6 1.28 16.96 -24.92
C ASN A 6 1.21 16.24 -23.57
N VAL A 7 1.27 17.04 -22.48
CA VAL A 7 1.03 16.61 -21.10
C VAL A 7 0.07 17.60 -20.48
N ASN A 8 -1.05 17.14 -19.97
CA ASN A 8 -2.09 17.98 -19.36
C ASN A 8 -2.65 17.33 -18.10
N ALA A 9 -2.75 18.09 -17.03
CA ALA A 9 -3.31 17.63 -15.77
C ALA A 9 -4.50 18.49 -15.33
N ILE A 10 -5.46 17.84 -14.67
CA ILE A 10 -6.64 18.47 -14.09
C ILE A 10 -6.87 17.93 -12.68
N GLN A 11 -7.61 18.70 -11.86
CA GLN A 11 -8.09 18.25 -10.56
C GLN A 11 -9.29 17.31 -10.75
N VAL A 12 -9.25 16.21 -10.02
CA VAL A 12 -10.37 15.27 -9.86
C VAL A 12 -10.53 14.95 -8.37
N PHE A 13 -11.47 14.07 -8.01
CA PHE A 13 -11.70 13.68 -6.62
C PHE A 13 -11.51 12.18 -6.45
N ASP A 14 -10.93 11.79 -5.32
CA ASP A 14 -10.84 10.39 -4.92
C ASP A 14 -12.17 9.85 -4.37
N SER A 15 -12.20 8.59 -3.94
CA SER A 15 -13.41 7.94 -3.40
C SER A 15 -13.91 8.57 -2.08
N ARG A 16 -13.08 9.38 -1.42
CA ARG A 16 -13.42 10.12 -0.19
C ARG A 16 -13.83 11.57 -0.47
N GLY A 17 -13.87 11.99 -1.74
CA GLY A 17 -14.15 13.38 -2.13
C GLY A 17 -12.97 14.34 -1.91
N ILE A 18 -11.76 13.81 -1.73
CA ILE A 18 -10.55 14.64 -1.57
C ILE A 18 -9.96 14.93 -2.97
N PRO A 19 -9.54 16.19 -3.25
CA PRO A 19 -8.89 16.53 -4.51
C PRO A 19 -7.64 15.68 -4.77
N THR A 20 -7.51 15.21 -6.01
CA THR A 20 -6.32 14.56 -6.53
C THR A 20 -6.11 14.92 -8.00
N ILE A 21 -5.11 14.33 -8.65
CA ILE A 21 -4.65 14.70 -9.98
C ILE A 21 -4.98 13.61 -10.98
N ALA A 22 -5.61 13.98 -12.10
CA ALA A 22 -5.63 13.19 -13.32
C ALA A 22 -4.66 13.84 -14.33
N CYS A 23 -3.73 13.03 -14.88
CA CYS A 23 -2.79 13.47 -15.90
C CYS A 23 -3.01 12.70 -17.19
N GLU A 24 -3.18 13.41 -18.29
CA GLU A 24 -3.25 12.85 -19.63
C GLU A 24 -1.96 13.12 -20.39
N ILE A 25 -1.42 12.11 -21.04
CA ILE A 25 -0.32 12.22 -21.98
C ILE A 25 -0.79 11.83 -23.37
N SER A 26 -0.50 12.69 -24.35
CA SER A 26 -0.76 12.46 -25.79
C SER A 26 0.54 12.25 -26.54
N LEU A 27 0.53 11.38 -27.55
CA LEU A 27 1.65 11.12 -28.45
C LEU A 27 1.47 11.79 -29.80
N ASP A 28 2.55 11.93 -30.54
CA ASP A 28 2.59 12.49 -31.91
C ASP A 28 1.76 11.71 -32.94
N ASN A 29 1.46 10.45 -32.67
CA ASN A 29 0.59 9.60 -33.48
C ASN A 29 -0.91 9.65 -33.08
N GLY A 30 -1.30 10.53 -32.16
CA GLY A 30 -2.67 10.73 -31.71
C GLY A 30 -3.15 9.78 -30.59
N ILE A 31 -2.32 8.84 -30.13
CA ILE A 31 -2.64 8.00 -28.98
C ILE A 31 -2.53 8.83 -27.71
N CYS A 32 -3.50 8.72 -26.81
CA CYS A 32 -3.46 9.35 -25.49
C CYS A 32 -3.89 8.35 -24.42
N ALA A 33 -3.46 8.59 -23.17
CA ALA A 33 -3.89 7.87 -21.99
C ALA A 33 -3.85 8.77 -20.76
N THR A 34 -4.74 8.45 -19.80
CA THR A 34 -4.87 9.17 -18.53
C THR A 34 -4.55 8.24 -17.38
N ALA A 35 -3.87 8.76 -16.37
CA ALA A 35 -3.72 8.13 -15.06
C ALA A 35 -4.16 9.09 -13.95
N MET A 36 -4.64 8.51 -12.84
CA MET A 36 -5.02 9.26 -11.64
C MET A 36 -4.08 8.90 -10.50
N VAL A 37 -3.72 9.90 -9.71
CA VAL A 37 -2.83 9.71 -8.56
C VAL A 37 -3.66 9.24 -7.37
N PRO A 38 -3.30 8.12 -6.73
CA PRO A 38 -3.93 7.72 -5.48
C PRO A 38 -3.39 8.54 -4.31
N SER A 39 -4.23 8.78 -3.30
CA SER A 39 -3.87 9.50 -2.07
C SER A 39 -4.09 8.63 -0.85
N GLY A 40 -3.18 8.66 0.12
CA GLY A 40 -3.30 7.93 1.37
C GLY A 40 -4.27 8.57 2.36
N ALA A 41 -4.84 7.76 3.27
CA ALA A 41 -5.58 8.25 4.43
C ALA A 41 -4.59 8.56 5.58
N SER A 42 -3.78 7.58 5.96
CA SER A 42 -2.61 7.71 6.82
C SER A 42 -1.34 7.85 5.98
N THR A 43 -0.30 8.50 6.49
CA THR A 43 0.97 8.71 5.79
C THR A 43 2.13 8.61 6.76
N GLY A 44 3.14 7.81 6.44
CA GLY A 44 4.40 7.76 7.17
C GLY A 44 5.16 9.07 7.08
N SER A 45 5.86 9.45 8.14
CA SER A 45 6.55 10.75 8.22
C SER A 45 7.70 10.90 7.20
N LYS A 46 8.17 9.79 6.63
CA LYS A 46 9.30 9.73 5.68
C LYS A 46 8.85 9.57 4.22
N GLU A 47 7.54 9.60 3.94
CA GLU A 47 7.01 9.55 2.57
C GLU A 47 7.44 10.77 1.74
N ALA A 48 7.52 10.61 0.43
CA ALA A 48 7.69 11.74 -0.47
C ALA A 48 6.49 12.70 -0.37
N LEU A 49 6.77 14.02 -0.42
CA LEU A 49 5.79 15.05 -0.11
C LEU A 49 4.68 15.13 -1.16
N GLU A 50 3.45 14.88 -0.76
CA GLU A 50 2.27 15.21 -1.54
C GLU A 50 2.01 16.72 -1.47
N LEU A 51 2.21 17.43 -2.59
CA LEU A 51 2.04 18.90 -2.60
C LEU A 51 0.56 19.27 -2.57
N ARG A 52 0.17 19.95 -1.48
CA ARG A 52 -1.17 20.49 -1.24
C ARG A 52 -1.13 22.01 -1.27
N ASP A 53 -2.26 22.65 -1.65
CA ASP A 53 -2.31 24.09 -1.85
C ASP A 53 -2.24 24.88 -0.51
N SER A 54 -2.63 24.25 0.61
CA SER A 54 -2.60 24.82 1.97
C SER A 54 -3.41 26.11 2.12
N ASP A 55 -4.34 26.36 1.19
CA ASP A 55 -5.30 27.47 1.25
C ASP A 55 -6.60 27.05 1.97
N SER A 56 -7.61 27.93 2.00
CA SER A 56 -8.90 27.62 2.65
C SER A 56 -9.79 26.67 1.83
N ASN A 57 -9.47 26.45 0.54
CA ASN A 57 -10.26 25.59 -0.33
C ASN A 57 -10.00 24.11 0.03
N TYR A 58 -11.05 23.30 0.00
CA TYR A 58 -10.96 21.87 0.31
C TYR A 58 -10.24 21.58 1.64
N HIS A 59 -10.37 22.46 2.64
CA HIS A 59 -9.70 22.35 3.94
C HIS A 59 -8.17 22.23 3.83
N GLY A 60 -7.56 22.94 2.87
CA GLY A 60 -6.12 22.90 2.62
C GLY A 60 -5.65 21.74 1.75
N LYS A 61 -6.57 20.89 1.26
CA LYS A 61 -6.24 19.68 0.50
C LYS A 61 -6.31 19.86 -1.02
N GLY A 62 -6.38 21.10 -1.55
CA GLY A 62 -6.31 21.39 -2.97
C GLY A 62 -5.01 20.94 -3.63
N VAL A 63 -4.99 20.78 -4.97
CA VAL A 63 -3.82 20.28 -5.74
C VAL A 63 -3.49 21.17 -6.95
N LEU A 64 -3.98 22.43 -6.97
CA LEU A 64 -3.79 23.30 -8.11
C LEU A 64 -2.33 23.70 -8.33
N ASN A 65 -1.54 23.83 -7.26
CA ASN A 65 -0.10 24.09 -7.35
C ASN A 65 0.63 22.90 -8.00
N ALA A 66 0.31 21.68 -7.62
CA ALA A 66 0.87 20.47 -8.24
C ALA A 66 0.47 20.37 -9.72
N ILE A 67 -0.79 20.66 -10.07
CA ILE A 67 -1.27 20.73 -11.46
C ILE A 67 -0.53 21.80 -12.26
N SER A 68 -0.35 22.98 -11.68
CA SER A 68 0.44 24.07 -12.30
C SER A 68 1.88 23.63 -12.55
N ASN A 69 2.50 22.89 -11.64
CA ASN A 69 3.84 22.32 -11.82
C ASN A 69 3.87 21.32 -12.97
N ILE A 70 2.84 20.45 -13.11
CA ILE A 70 2.73 19.54 -14.25
C ILE A 70 2.63 20.32 -15.55
N ASN A 71 1.63 21.20 -15.67
CA ASN A 71 1.27 21.84 -16.94
C ASN A 71 2.30 22.83 -17.43
N ASN A 72 2.95 23.55 -16.50
CA ASN A 72 3.81 24.68 -16.84
C ASN A 72 5.32 24.42 -16.70
N LYS A 73 5.72 23.35 -15.97
CA LYS A 73 7.15 23.07 -15.72
C LYS A 73 7.53 21.66 -16.18
N LEU A 74 6.95 20.61 -15.59
CA LEU A 74 7.35 19.23 -15.83
C LEU A 74 6.93 18.72 -17.21
N GLY A 75 5.70 18.97 -17.63
CA GLY A 75 5.18 18.54 -18.93
C GLY A 75 6.00 19.04 -20.11
N PRO A 76 6.34 20.35 -20.19
CA PRO A 76 7.19 20.90 -21.25
C PRO A 76 8.54 20.19 -21.40
N LEU A 77 9.15 19.66 -20.33
CA LEU A 77 10.42 18.93 -20.37
C LEU A 77 10.34 17.62 -21.13
N LEU A 78 9.14 17.05 -21.22
CA LEU A 78 8.92 15.73 -21.81
C LEU A 78 8.48 15.78 -23.26
N ILE A 79 8.15 16.96 -23.80
CA ILE A 79 7.78 17.11 -25.21
C ILE A 79 8.91 16.65 -26.11
N GLY A 80 8.59 15.74 -27.03
CA GLY A 80 9.56 15.14 -27.95
C GLY A 80 10.34 13.94 -27.40
N LYS A 81 10.17 13.61 -26.10
CA LYS A 81 10.74 12.40 -25.49
C LYS A 81 9.99 11.15 -25.92
N GLU A 82 10.67 10.01 -25.91
CA GLU A 82 10.07 8.71 -26.23
C GLU A 82 9.21 8.22 -25.05
N SER A 83 7.94 7.97 -25.30
CA SER A 83 6.97 7.57 -24.27
C SER A 83 7.29 6.20 -23.62
N GLU A 84 8.08 5.39 -24.29
CA GLU A 84 8.42 4.03 -23.84
C GLU A 84 9.63 3.98 -22.90
N ASN A 85 10.39 5.08 -22.79
CA ASN A 85 11.59 5.15 -21.94
C ASN A 85 11.22 5.66 -20.54
N GLN A 86 10.57 4.80 -19.74
CA GLN A 86 10.10 5.15 -18.39
C GLN A 86 11.25 5.64 -17.50
N ILE A 87 12.40 4.99 -17.56
CA ILE A 87 13.57 5.33 -16.72
C ILE A 87 14.06 6.76 -17.02
N GLU A 88 14.11 7.15 -18.28
CA GLU A 88 14.52 8.51 -18.68
C GLU A 88 13.48 9.54 -18.22
N ILE A 89 12.18 9.23 -18.40
CA ILE A 89 11.09 10.11 -17.99
C ILE A 89 11.16 10.37 -16.49
N ASP A 90 11.19 9.30 -15.68
CA ASP A 90 11.23 9.42 -14.23
C ASP A 90 12.48 10.16 -13.74
N ARG A 91 13.64 9.90 -14.37
CA ARG A 91 14.89 10.60 -14.03
C ARG A 91 14.80 12.10 -14.33
N ILE A 92 14.25 12.52 -15.48
CA ILE A 92 14.05 13.94 -15.81
C ILE A 92 13.21 14.62 -14.74
N LEU A 93 12.14 13.96 -14.27
CA LEU A 93 11.25 14.52 -13.25
C LEU A 93 11.94 14.65 -11.88
N ILE A 94 12.67 13.62 -11.46
CA ILE A 94 13.44 13.59 -10.21
C ILE A 94 14.54 14.65 -10.23
N ASP A 95 15.34 14.71 -11.29
CA ASP A 95 16.45 15.66 -11.43
C ASP A 95 15.94 17.10 -11.46
N TYR A 96 14.78 17.37 -12.05
CA TYR A 96 14.18 18.70 -12.07
C TYR A 96 13.65 19.13 -10.71
N ASP A 97 13.04 18.22 -9.94
CA ASP A 97 12.62 18.49 -8.57
C ASP A 97 13.83 18.79 -7.68
N GLY A 98 14.87 17.97 -7.75
CA GLY A 98 16.16 18.15 -7.08
C GLY A 98 16.15 17.99 -5.57
N THR A 99 14.99 17.67 -4.94
CA THR A 99 14.86 17.44 -3.49
C THR A 99 14.77 15.94 -3.20
N VAL A 100 15.13 15.55 -1.97
CA VAL A 100 15.11 14.13 -1.56
C VAL A 100 13.68 13.60 -1.43
N ASP A 101 12.77 14.46 -0.99
CA ASP A 101 11.36 14.14 -0.68
C ASP A 101 10.39 14.64 -1.76
N LYS A 102 10.89 15.09 -2.91
CA LYS A 102 10.09 15.65 -4.01
C LYS A 102 9.23 16.87 -3.63
N SER A 103 9.69 17.63 -2.62
CA SER A 103 8.94 18.78 -2.08
C SER A 103 8.87 20.00 -3.00
N SER A 104 9.77 20.10 -4.00
CA SER A 104 9.81 21.24 -4.92
C SER A 104 8.66 21.21 -5.95
N MET A 105 8.40 20.07 -6.55
CA MET A 105 7.33 19.89 -7.55
C MET A 105 6.11 19.17 -6.99
N GLY A 106 6.28 18.33 -5.99
CA GLY A 106 5.30 17.45 -5.39
C GLY A 106 5.38 16.03 -5.91
N ALA A 107 5.45 15.05 -5.00
CA ALA A 107 5.44 13.63 -5.36
C ALA A 107 4.19 13.24 -6.15
N ASN A 108 3.04 13.84 -5.84
CA ASN A 108 1.80 13.65 -6.58
C ASN A 108 1.89 14.18 -8.03
N ALA A 109 2.56 15.31 -8.27
CA ALA A 109 2.78 15.82 -9.62
C ALA A 109 3.71 14.91 -10.43
N ILE A 110 4.78 14.44 -9.83
CA ILE A 110 5.76 13.54 -10.45
C ILE A 110 5.11 12.19 -10.77
N LEU A 111 4.40 11.61 -9.79
CA LEU A 111 3.72 10.33 -9.96
C LEU A 111 2.62 10.37 -11.03
N ALA A 112 1.89 11.48 -11.13
CA ALA A 112 0.86 11.65 -12.16
C ALA A 112 1.43 11.46 -13.57
N ILE A 113 2.58 12.06 -13.85
CA ILE A 113 3.27 11.94 -15.14
C ILE A 113 3.86 10.53 -15.29
N SER A 114 4.53 10.02 -14.27
CA SER A 114 5.15 8.69 -14.28
C SER A 114 4.14 7.58 -14.62
N LEU A 115 2.97 7.60 -13.97
CA LEU A 115 1.88 6.67 -14.25
C LEU A 115 1.31 6.87 -15.66
N ALA A 116 0.97 8.11 -16.05
CA ALA A 116 0.39 8.41 -17.36
C ALA A 116 1.34 8.01 -18.51
N SER A 117 2.65 8.16 -18.31
CA SER A 117 3.67 7.71 -19.28
C SER A 117 3.63 6.20 -19.50
N SER A 118 3.54 5.41 -18.44
CA SER A 118 3.37 3.95 -18.56
C SER A 118 2.07 3.56 -19.24
N HIS A 119 0.97 4.23 -18.91
CA HIS A 119 -0.33 3.94 -19.54
C HIS A 119 -0.31 4.22 -21.04
N VAL A 120 0.22 5.37 -21.46
CA VAL A 120 0.28 5.72 -22.89
C VAL A 120 1.26 4.84 -23.65
N ALA A 121 2.37 4.46 -23.02
CA ALA A 121 3.36 3.55 -23.63
C ALA A 121 2.76 2.13 -23.82
N ALA A 122 2.09 1.59 -22.82
CA ALA A 122 1.39 0.30 -22.93
C ALA A 122 0.35 0.32 -24.05
N LYS A 123 -0.47 1.38 -24.10
CA LYS A 123 -1.46 1.59 -25.16
C LYS A 123 -0.83 1.70 -26.54
N ASN A 124 0.28 2.43 -26.68
CA ASN A 124 1.03 2.57 -27.92
C ASN A 124 1.61 1.24 -28.40
N LYS A 125 2.15 0.43 -27.49
CA LYS A 125 2.66 -0.92 -27.76
C LYS A 125 1.54 -1.93 -28.02
N LYS A 126 0.28 -1.62 -27.70
CA LYS A 126 -0.88 -2.53 -27.74
C LYS A 126 -0.68 -3.76 -26.85
N VAL A 127 -0.08 -3.54 -25.68
CA VAL A 127 0.09 -4.55 -24.62
C VAL A 127 -0.68 -4.13 -23.38
N ASN A 128 -0.93 -5.08 -22.48
CA ASN A 128 -1.51 -4.77 -21.19
C ASN A 128 -0.49 -4.01 -20.31
N LEU A 129 -0.98 -3.23 -19.34
CA LEU A 129 -0.10 -2.43 -18.48
C LEU A 129 0.87 -3.32 -17.66
N TYR A 130 0.43 -4.48 -17.20
CA TYR A 130 1.30 -5.42 -16.49
C TYR A 130 2.44 -5.98 -17.37
N GLU A 131 2.21 -6.17 -18.66
CA GLU A 131 3.25 -6.59 -19.62
C GLU A 131 4.27 -5.47 -19.82
N HIS A 132 3.78 -4.22 -19.85
CA HIS A 132 4.66 -3.06 -19.93
C HIS A 132 5.50 -2.89 -18.65
N PHE A 133 4.92 -3.04 -17.47
CA PHE A 133 5.68 -3.04 -16.21
C PHE A 133 6.72 -4.16 -16.15
N SER A 134 6.41 -5.33 -16.67
CA SER A 134 7.39 -6.43 -16.80
C SER A 134 8.55 -6.05 -17.73
N SER A 135 8.29 -5.30 -18.82
CA SER A 135 9.34 -4.78 -19.69
C SER A 135 10.22 -3.77 -18.95
N ILE A 136 9.62 -2.82 -18.21
CA ILE A 136 10.37 -1.84 -17.40
C ILE A 136 11.23 -2.56 -16.35
N TYR A 137 10.67 -3.56 -15.66
CA TYR A 137 11.42 -4.37 -14.71
C TYR A 137 12.65 -5.02 -15.37
N LYS A 138 12.47 -5.60 -16.56
CA LYS A 138 13.59 -6.19 -17.32
C LYS A 138 14.62 -5.15 -17.72
N ASP A 139 14.20 -3.96 -18.13
CA ASP A 139 15.09 -2.88 -18.54
C ASP A 139 15.94 -2.36 -17.35
N ILE A 140 15.35 -2.32 -16.13
CA ILE A 140 16.04 -1.92 -14.90
C ILE A 140 16.99 -3.01 -14.39
N THR A 141 16.56 -4.26 -14.39
CA THR A 141 17.22 -5.35 -13.64
C THR A 141 17.98 -6.34 -14.53
N GLY A 142 17.70 -6.37 -15.82
CA GLY A 142 18.16 -7.41 -16.75
C GLY A 142 17.47 -8.77 -16.59
N LYS A 143 16.51 -8.89 -15.65
CA LYS A 143 15.84 -10.16 -15.31
C LYS A 143 14.48 -10.26 -16.00
N ALA A 144 14.10 -11.46 -16.44
CA ALA A 144 12.76 -11.73 -16.95
C ALA A 144 11.89 -12.34 -15.85
N ASN A 145 10.61 -11.95 -15.81
CA ASN A 145 9.64 -12.47 -14.84
C ASN A 145 8.59 -13.37 -15.49
N LYS A 146 8.06 -14.29 -14.69
CA LYS A 146 6.80 -14.99 -14.99
C LYS A 146 5.65 -14.20 -14.38
N TYR A 147 4.52 -14.12 -15.09
CA TYR A 147 3.29 -13.56 -14.54
C TYR A 147 2.65 -14.53 -13.57
N SER A 148 2.16 -14.02 -12.47
CA SER A 148 1.34 -14.77 -11.51
C SER A 148 0.28 -13.84 -10.91
N ILE A 149 -0.86 -14.42 -10.53
CA ILE A 149 -1.86 -13.70 -9.74
C ILE A 149 -1.39 -13.73 -8.29
N PRO A 150 -1.36 -12.58 -7.59
CA PRO A 150 -0.98 -12.53 -6.18
C PRO A 150 -2.03 -13.21 -5.29
N MET A 151 -1.60 -13.67 -4.13
CA MET A 151 -2.52 -14.02 -3.05
C MET A 151 -3.09 -12.71 -2.49
N PRO A 152 -4.39 -12.44 -2.64
CA PRO A 152 -4.97 -11.21 -2.11
C PRO A 152 -5.19 -11.30 -0.60
N MET A 153 -5.05 -10.16 0.06
CA MET A 153 -5.42 -9.93 1.45
C MET A 153 -6.68 -9.06 1.45
N PHE A 154 -7.69 -9.44 2.23
CA PHE A 154 -8.97 -8.74 2.26
C PHE A 154 -9.20 -8.13 3.63
N ASN A 155 -9.21 -6.82 3.72
CA ASN A 155 -9.56 -6.10 4.93
C ASN A 155 -11.07 -6.21 5.18
N ILE A 156 -11.49 -6.87 6.25
CA ILE A 156 -12.90 -7.16 6.56
C ILE A 156 -13.39 -6.58 7.89
N LEU A 157 -12.48 -6.10 8.74
CA LEU A 157 -12.79 -5.38 9.97
C LEU A 157 -11.75 -4.29 10.20
N ASN A 158 -12.21 -3.09 10.54
CA ASN A 158 -11.38 -1.90 10.73
C ASN A 158 -11.42 -1.40 12.17
N GLY A 159 -10.28 -0.86 12.59
CA GLY A 159 -10.09 -0.04 13.78
C GLY A 159 -9.14 1.12 13.50
N GLY A 160 -8.47 1.64 14.53
CA GLY A 160 -7.49 2.71 14.44
C GLY A 160 -8.00 3.92 13.67
N GLU A 161 -7.15 4.53 12.85
CA GLU A 161 -7.49 5.71 12.03
C GLU A 161 -8.48 5.39 10.87
N HIS A 162 -8.70 4.10 10.55
CA HIS A 162 -9.64 3.69 9.50
C HIS A 162 -11.10 3.56 9.98
N ALA A 163 -11.37 3.76 11.28
CA ALA A 163 -12.71 3.59 11.83
C ALA A 163 -12.97 4.47 13.08
N ASP A 164 -14.14 5.07 13.16
CA ASP A 164 -14.61 5.76 14.37
C ASP A 164 -15.17 4.74 15.37
N ASN A 165 -14.28 3.98 16.00
CA ASN A 165 -14.60 2.96 17.01
C ASN A 165 -13.49 2.87 18.07
N ASN A 166 -13.56 1.85 18.95
CA ASN A 166 -12.61 1.65 20.04
C ASN A 166 -11.61 0.51 19.83
N VAL A 167 -11.46 0.02 18.60
CA VAL A 167 -10.49 -1.03 18.26
C VAL A 167 -9.18 -0.36 17.88
N ASP A 168 -8.07 -0.72 18.54
CA ASP A 168 -6.79 -0.01 18.35
C ASP A 168 -6.03 -0.48 17.10
N ILE A 169 -6.04 -1.78 16.79
CA ILE A 169 -5.44 -2.35 15.57
C ILE A 169 -6.24 -1.88 14.35
N GLN A 170 -5.54 -1.37 13.33
CA GLN A 170 -6.15 -0.63 12.23
C GLN A 170 -6.87 -1.52 11.22
N GLU A 171 -6.28 -2.68 10.85
CA GLU A 171 -6.86 -3.59 9.88
C GLU A 171 -6.78 -5.04 10.33
N PHE A 172 -7.89 -5.74 10.10
CA PHE A 172 -7.98 -7.19 10.26
C PHE A 172 -8.36 -7.80 8.91
N MET A 173 -7.41 -8.51 8.33
CA MET A 173 -7.52 -9.06 6.99
C MET A 173 -7.64 -10.59 7.02
N ILE A 174 -8.30 -11.16 6.01
CA ILE A 174 -8.27 -12.59 5.72
C ILE A 174 -7.38 -12.88 4.52
N VAL A 175 -6.65 -13.99 4.59
CA VAL A 175 -5.76 -14.49 3.53
C VAL A 175 -6.17 -15.91 3.20
N PRO A 176 -6.89 -16.17 2.09
CA PRO A 176 -7.41 -17.49 1.74
C PRO A 176 -6.34 -18.36 1.06
N SER A 177 -5.25 -18.64 1.80
CA SER A 177 -4.04 -19.32 1.31
C SER A 177 -4.26 -20.78 0.91
N GLY A 178 -5.30 -21.46 1.43
CA GLY A 178 -5.66 -22.82 1.08
C GLY A 178 -6.50 -22.95 -0.19
N ALA A 179 -6.91 -21.82 -0.82
CA ALA A 179 -7.73 -21.84 -2.02
C ALA A 179 -6.92 -22.29 -3.25
N LYS A 180 -7.58 -23.05 -4.14
CA LYS A 180 -6.94 -23.67 -5.33
C LYS A 180 -6.75 -22.69 -6.50
N ASP A 181 -7.62 -21.70 -6.60
CA ASP A 181 -7.64 -20.72 -7.69
C ASP A 181 -8.31 -19.40 -7.25
N PHE A 182 -8.16 -18.38 -8.09
CA PHE A 182 -8.68 -17.04 -7.81
C PHE A 182 -10.21 -17.00 -7.66
N THR A 183 -10.95 -17.84 -8.37
CA THR A 183 -12.42 -17.93 -8.24
C THR A 183 -12.81 -18.42 -6.86
N GLN A 184 -12.10 -19.44 -6.34
CA GLN A 184 -12.32 -19.94 -5.00
C GLN A 184 -11.92 -18.93 -3.93
N ILE A 185 -10.80 -18.22 -4.12
CA ILE A 185 -10.38 -17.10 -3.25
C ILE A 185 -11.52 -16.09 -3.10
N MET A 186 -12.05 -15.58 -4.22
CA MET A 186 -13.12 -14.59 -4.21
C MET A 186 -14.40 -15.12 -3.56
N LYS A 187 -14.77 -16.36 -3.85
CA LYS A 187 -15.94 -17.00 -3.24
C LYS A 187 -15.80 -17.07 -1.72
N TRP A 188 -14.70 -17.63 -1.21
CA TRP A 188 -14.47 -17.78 0.22
C TRP A 188 -14.47 -16.44 0.94
N SER A 189 -13.74 -15.46 0.40
CA SER A 189 -13.66 -14.12 1.01
C SER A 189 -15.00 -13.43 1.09
N THR A 190 -15.82 -13.54 0.04
CA THR A 190 -17.17 -12.96 0.01
C THR A 190 -18.08 -13.66 1.02
N GLU A 191 -18.06 -15.00 1.08
CA GLU A 191 -18.87 -15.77 2.03
C GLU A 191 -18.48 -15.46 3.49
N ILE A 192 -17.18 -15.37 3.80
CA ILE A 192 -16.68 -14.97 5.11
C ILE A 192 -17.16 -13.57 5.50
N TYR A 193 -17.00 -12.59 4.58
CA TYR A 193 -17.43 -11.22 4.83
C TYR A 193 -18.94 -11.11 5.15
N HIS A 194 -19.79 -11.83 4.41
CA HIS A 194 -21.22 -11.85 4.66
C HIS A 194 -21.57 -12.58 5.97
N ASN A 195 -20.91 -13.70 6.27
CA ASN A 195 -21.09 -14.38 7.55
C ASN A 195 -20.66 -13.51 8.74
N LEU A 196 -19.55 -12.74 8.59
CA LEU A 196 -19.14 -11.78 9.61
C LEU A 196 -20.25 -10.73 9.87
N LYS A 197 -20.88 -10.23 8.80
CA LYS A 197 -22.02 -9.30 8.94
C LYS A 197 -23.16 -9.90 9.75
N GLU A 198 -23.57 -11.14 9.45
CA GLU A 198 -24.65 -11.82 10.17
C GLU A 198 -24.29 -12.07 11.64
N ILE A 199 -23.03 -12.43 11.92
CA ILE A 199 -22.54 -12.62 13.29
C ILE A 199 -22.61 -11.31 14.07
N LEU A 200 -22.10 -10.20 13.48
CA LEU A 200 -22.17 -8.87 14.10
C LEU A 200 -23.61 -8.47 14.42
N LEU A 201 -24.54 -8.62 13.47
CA LEU A 201 -25.95 -8.34 13.67
C LEU A 201 -26.56 -9.19 14.78
N SER A 202 -26.25 -10.48 14.85
CA SER A 202 -26.77 -11.40 15.87
C SER A 202 -26.31 -11.04 17.30
N LYS A 203 -25.13 -10.40 17.39
CA LYS A 203 -24.53 -9.92 18.64
C LYS A 203 -24.89 -8.44 18.94
N ASN A 204 -25.73 -7.81 18.12
CA ASN A 204 -26.11 -6.39 18.20
C ASN A 204 -24.94 -5.41 18.03
N TYR A 205 -23.90 -5.80 17.28
CA TYR A 205 -22.83 -4.92 16.87
C TYR A 205 -23.19 -4.11 15.62
N SER A 206 -22.51 -2.96 15.45
CA SER A 206 -22.61 -2.13 14.23
C SER A 206 -22.07 -2.89 13.02
N THR A 207 -22.74 -2.74 11.88
CA THR A 207 -22.25 -3.18 10.56
C THR A 207 -21.94 -2.01 9.64
N ALA A 208 -21.76 -0.80 10.20
CA ALA A 208 -21.16 0.30 9.47
C ALA A 208 -19.72 -0.08 9.07
N VAL A 209 -19.25 0.47 7.96
CA VAL A 209 -17.92 0.17 7.42
C VAL A 209 -16.98 1.35 7.65
N GLY A 210 -15.70 1.04 7.84
CA GLY A 210 -14.62 2.01 7.87
C GLY A 210 -14.19 2.44 6.48
N ASP A 211 -13.12 3.23 6.44
CA ASP A 211 -12.60 3.87 5.21
C ASP A 211 -12.13 2.84 4.15
N GLU A 212 -11.75 1.65 4.58
CA GLU A 212 -11.23 0.57 3.74
C GLU A 212 -12.27 -0.56 3.49
N GLY A 213 -13.53 -0.34 3.88
CA GLY A 213 -14.64 -1.25 3.59
C GLY A 213 -14.82 -2.42 4.57
N GLY A 214 -13.95 -2.58 5.57
CA GLY A 214 -14.14 -3.49 6.70
C GLY A 214 -15.22 -2.99 7.65
N PHE A 215 -15.91 -3.89 8.40
CA PHE A 215 -16.86 -3.49 9.42
C PHE A 215 -16.15 -2.77 10.58
N ALA A 216 -16.81 -1.80 11.18
CA ALA A 216 -16.25 -0.94 12.22
C ALA A 216 -17.10 -0.99 13.53
N PRO A 217 -17.25 -2.15 14.18
CA PRO A 217 -17.95 -2.24 15.44
C PRO A 217 -17.12 -1.72 16.61
N ASN A 218 -17.77 -1.28 17.70
CA ASN A 218 -17.13 -1.17 19.00
C ASN A 218 -17.02 -2.56 19.63
N LEU A 219 -15.81 -2.96 20.03
CA LEU A 219 -15.51 -4.27 20.61
C LEU A 219 -14.85 -4.11 21.99
N ASN A 220 -14.71 -5.20 22.73
CA ASN A 220 -14.10 -5.17 24.05
C ASN A 220 -12.56 -5.26 23.99
N SER A 221 -12.03 -5.81 22.90
CA SER A 221 -10.58 -5.97 22.68
C SER A 221 -10.26 -6.22 21.20
N ASN A 222 -8.98 -6.13 20.84
CA ASN A 222 -8.50 -6.54 19.53
C ASN A 222 -8.63 -8.07 19.32
N GLU A 223 -8.50 -8.87 20.38
CA GLU A 223 -8.72 -10.31 20.33
C GLU A 223 -10.16 -10.63 19.93
N GLU A 224 -11.16 -9.89 20.42
CA GLU A 224 -12.55 -10.11 20.04
C GLU A 224 -12.78 -9.92 18.54
N ALA A 225 -12.08 -8.98 17.91
CA ALA A 225 -12.12 -8.81 16.46
C ALA A 225 -11.61 -10.07 15.74
N ILE A 226 -10.49 -10.63 16.20
CA ILE A 226 -9.92 -11.86 15.65
C ILE A 226 -10.88 -13.04 15.84
N GLU A 227 -11.48 -13.17 17.02
CA GLU A 227 -12.46 -14.24 17.35
C GLU A 227 -13.70 -14.19 16.46
N LEU A 228 -14.24 -13.00 16.20
CA LEU A 228 -15.37 -12.80 15.27
C LEU A 228 -15.02 -13.21 13.83
N ILE A 229 -13.82 -12.92 13.39
CA ILE A 229 -13.32 -13.37 12.08
C ILE A 229 -13.19 -14.90 12.04
N ILE A 230 -12.63 -15.51 13.08
CA ILE A 230 -12.54 -16.98 13.19
C ILE A 230 -13.94 -17.62 13.19
N GLU A 231 -14.90 -17.03 13.91
CA GLU A 231 -16.28 -17.48 13.90
C GLU A 231 -16.87 -17.43 12.48
N SER A 232 -16.59 -16.36 11.72
CA SER A 232 -17.08 -16.20 10.35
C SER A 232 -16.43 -17.17 9.35
N ILE A 233 -15.13 -17.49 9.52
CA ILE A 233 -14.44 -18.51 8.74
C ILE A 233 -15.09 -19.88 8.98
N LYS A 234 -15.32 -20.24 10.24
CA LYS A 234 -15.99 -21.51 10.61
C LYS A 234 -17.44 -21.58 10.11
N ALA A 235 -18.19 -20.48 10.17
CA ALA A 235 -19.55 -20.39 9.62
C ALA A 235 -19.56 -20.62 8.10
N SER A 236 -18.49 -20.26 7.41
CA SER A 236 -18.26 -20.54 5.98
C SER A 236 -17.85 -22.01 5.71
N LYS A 237 -17.79 -22.86 6.74
CA LYS A 237 -17.34 -24.27 6.68
C LYS A 237 -15.89 -24.41 6.23
N LEU A 238 -15.04 -23.46 6.60
CA LEU A 238 -13.61 -23.41 6.33
C LEU A 238 -12.82 -23.57 7.64
N ASN A 239 -11.58 -24.05 7.53
CA ASN A 239 -10.67 -24.27 8.65
C ASN A 239 -9.76 -23.05 8.83
N PRO A 240 -9.84 -22.32 9.97
CA PRO A 240 -8.88 -21.26 10.27
C PRO A 240 -7.44 -21.83 10.33
N GLY A 241 -6.54 -21.17 9.62
CA GLY A 241 -5.13 -21.58 9.52
C GLY A 241 -4.82 -22.46 8.29
N ASP A 242 -5.66 -23.45 8.00
CA ASP A 242 -5.44 -24.35 6.86
C ASP A 242 -6.01 -23.77 5.55
N ASP A 243 -7.27 -23.34 5.58
CA ASP A 243 -7.94 -22.76 4.41
C ASP A 243 -7.73 -21.25 4.33
N VAL A 244 -7.84 -20.56 5.48
CA VAL A 244 -7.79 -19.10 5.59
C VAL A 244 -7.01 -18.71 6.83
N SER A 245 -5.95 -17.93 6.66
CA SER A 245 -5.22 -17.28 7.76
C SER A 245 -5.67 -15.84 7.93
N ILE A 246 -5.19 -15.19 9.00
CA ILE A 246 -5.47 -13.81 9.34
C ILE A 246 -4.19 -12.99 9.11
N ALA A 247 -4.35 -11.75 8.66
CA ALA A 247 -3.29 -10.76 8.67
C ALA A 247 -3.77 -9.51 9.40
N LEU A 248 -2.86 -8.83 10.06
CA LEU A 248 -3.12 -7.61 10.81
C LEU A 248 -2.29 -6.47 10.23
N ASP A 249 -2.84 -5.25 10.24
CA ASP A 249 -2.07 -4.02 10.22
C ASP A 249 -2.26 -3.33 11.57
N CYS A 250 -1.19 -3.26 12.33
CA CYS A 250 -1.23 -2.62 13.66
C CYS A 250 -1.22 -1.10 13.54
N ALA A 251 -0.57 -0.54 12.53
CA ALA A 251 -0.27 0.90 12.43
C ALA A 251 0.23 1.45 13.78
N ALA A 252 1.21 0.77 14.38
CA ALA A 252 1.55 0.94 15.79
C ALA A 252 2.07 2.34 16.14
N SER A 253 2.48 3.14 15.14
CA SER A 253 2.82 4.56 15.31
C SER A 253 1.66 5.38 15.85
N GLU A 254 0.41 5.03 15.53
CA GLU A 254 -0.80 5.76 15.92
C GLU A 254 -1.11 5.68 17.44
N PHE A 255 -0.63 4.64 18.10
CA PHE A 255 -0.80 4.46 19.55
C PHE A 255 0.52 4.41 20.32
N PHE A 256 1.63 4.87 19.71
CA PHE A 256 2.92 5.04 20.38
C PHE A 256 3.07 6.45 20.96
N ASP A 257 3.37 6.56 22.25
CA ASP A 257 3.53 7.85 22.96
C ASP A 257 4.98 8.37 23.03
N GLY A 258 5.90 7.71 22.28
CA GLY A 258 7.35 8.00 22.32
C GLY A 258 8.13 7.08 23.26
N ASN A 259 7.45 6.33 24.14
CA ASN A 259 8.06 5.37 25.04
C ASN A 259 7.28 4.05 25.15
N ASN A 260 5.96 4.11 24.97
CA ASN A 260 5.08 2.96 25.17
C ASN A 260 3.98 2.92 24.12
N TYR A 261 3.45 1.74 23.89
CA TYR A 261 2.31 1.45 23.07
C TYR A 261 1.05 1.44 23.93
N PHE A 262 0.12 2.36 23.70
CA PHE A 262 -1.09 2.51 24.50
C PHE A 262 -2.33 2.09 23.73
N LEU A 263 -2.79 0.87 23.95
CA LEU A 263 -4.08 0.37 23.43
C LEU A 263 -5.21 1.04 24.21
N LYS A 264 -5.74 2.12 23.67
CA LYS A 264 -6.75 2.98 24.34
C LYS A 264 -8.06 2.25 24.57
N GLY A 265 -8.49 1.46 23.58
CA GLY A 265 -9.74 0.68 23.66
C GLY A 265 -9.73 -0.33 24.80
N GLU A 266 -8.56 -0.88 25.11
CA GLU A 266 -8.39 -1.85 26.21
C GLU A 266 -7.85 -1.21 27.50
N ASN A 267 -7.49 0.09 27.47
CA ASN A 267 -6.80 0.80 28.56
C ASN A 267 -5.55 0.08 29.05
N LYS A 268 -4.75 -0.46 28.12
CA LYS A 268 -3.51 -1.19 28.40
C LYS A 268 -2.31 -0.46 27.82
N LYS A 269 -1.24 -0.40 28.59
CA LYS A 269 0.00 0.25 28.19
C LYS A 269 1.14 -0.76 28.24
N TYR A 270 1.96 -0.78 27.19
CA TYR A 270 3.04 -1.74 26.98
C TYR A 270 4.33 -1.02 26.61
N THR A 271 5.44 -1.46 27.18
CA THR A 271 6.76 -1.23 26.59
C THR A 271 6.89 -2.00 25.27
N TYR A 272 7.88 -1.69 24.43
CA TYR A 272 8.09 -2.44 23.19
C TYR A 272 8.27 -3.95 23.41
N ALA A 273 8.90 -4.33 24.54
CA ALA A 273 9.11 -5.73 24.89
C ALA A 273 7.80 -6.42 25.32
N GLU A 274 6.96 -5.74 26.07
CA GLU A 274 5.64 -6.24 26.45
C GLU A 274 4.68 -6.31 25.25
N PHE A 275 4.74 -5.32 24.35
CA PHE A 275 3.94 -5.34 23.12
C PHE A 275 4.39 -6.46 22.17
N THR A 276 5.71 -6.70 22.04
CA THR A 276 6.22 -7.89 21.33
C THR A 276 5.68 -9.19 21.93
N ASN A 277 5.58 -9.29 23.27
CA ASN A 277 5.00 -10.46 23.93
C ASN A 277 3.48 -10.57 23.68
N TYR A 278 2.76 -9.46 23.62
CA TYR A 278 1.37 -9.42 23.26
C TYR A 278 1.13 -9.97 21.85
N LEU A 279 1.93 -9.50 20.86
CA LEU A 279 1.86 -9.99 19.47
C LEU A 279 2.24 -11.49 19.37
N ASP A 280 3.26 -11.95 20.13
CA ASP A 280 3.63 -13.37 20.18
C ASP A 280 2.50 -14.25 20.72
N ASN A 281 1.79 -13.77 21.72
CA ASN A 281 0.62 -14.47 22.25
C ASN A 281 -0.51 -14.54 21.20
N LEU A 282 -0.77 -13.48 20.45
CA LEU A 282 -1.76 -13.48 19.38
C LEU A 282 -1.41 -14.51 18.30
N ILE A 283 -0.16 -14.53 17.81
CA ILE A 283 0.31 -15.49 16.80
C ILE A 283 0.24 -16.93 17.31
N THR A 284 0.47 -17.15 18.60
CA THR A 284 0.44 -18.48 19.21
C THR A 284 -0.98 -19.01 19.34
N GLN A 285 -1.95 -18.13 19.62
CA GLN A 285 -3.34 -18.51 19.86
C GLN A 285 -4.19 -18.54 18.59
N TYR A 286 -3.86 -17.71 17.62
CA TYR A 286 -4.66 -17.48 16.42
C TYR A 286 -3.82 -17.70 15.14
N PRO A 287 -4.44 -18.08 14.03
CA PRO A 287 -3.75 -18.36 12.78
C PRO A 287 -3.34 -17.07 12.04
N ILE A 288 -2.52 -16.25 12.69
CA ILE A 288 -2.01 -15.00 12.13
C ILE A 288 -0.74 -15.29 11.32
N SER A 289 -0.77 -14.98 10.04
CA SER A 289 0.33 -15.23 9.10
C SER A 289 1.14 -13.98 8.75
N SER A 290 0.59 -12.78 8.99
CA SER A 290 1.25 -11.51 8.67
C SER A 290 0.86 -10.42 9.67
N ILE A 291 1.82 -9.58 10.05
CA ILE A 291 1.62 -8.36 10.84
C ILE A 291 2.37 -7.22 10.16
N GLU A 292 1.63 -6.18 9.79
CA GLU A 292 2.14 -4.93 9.25
C GLU A 292 2.28 -3.91 10.37
N ASP A 293 3.35 -3.10 10.29
CA ASP A 293 3.72 -2.02 11.21
C ASP A 293 3.51 -2.38 12.68
N ALA A 294 4.17 -3.50 13.05
CA ALA A 294 4.11 -4.07 14.40
C ALA A 294 4.69 -3.16 15.49
N MET A 295 5.50 -2.17 15.10
CA MET A 295 6.13 -1.17 15.97
C MET A 295 6.08 0.21 15.32
N ASP A 296 6.31 1.26 16.10
CA ASP A 296 6.46 2.64 15.59
C ASP A 296 7.60 2.72 14.56
N GLU A 297 7.44 3.55 13.53
CA GLU A 297 8.39 3.71 12.43
C GLU A 297 9.80 4.17 12.86
N ASN A 298 9.96 4.66 14.08
CA ASN A 298 11.23 5.11 14.65
C ASN A 298 11.71 4.24 15.81
N ASP A 299 10.93 3.26 16.29
CA ASP A 299 11.33 2.34 17.35
C ASP A 299 12.18 1.19 16.82
N ILE A 300 13.44 1.50 16.48
CA ILE A 300 14.39 0.54 15.92
C ILE A 300 14.66 -0.65 16.85
N GLU A 301 14.71 -0.42 18.17
CA GLU A 301 14.95 -1.50 19.14
C GLU A 301 13.73 -2.42 19.28
N GLY A 302 12.52 -1.84 19.23
CA GLY A 302 11.27 -2.62 19.15
C GLY A 302 11.22 -3.46 17.89
N TRP A 303 11.54 -2.89 16.72
CA TRP A 303 11.59 -3.61 15.45
C TRP A 303 12.63 -4.74 15.46
N LYS A 304 13.82 -4.55 16.00
CA LYS A 304 14.82 -5.63 16.16
C LYS A 304 14.25 -6.77 17.00
N LEU A 305 13.69 -6.43 18.17
CA LEU A 305 13.16 -7.43 19.09
C LEU A 305 12.00 -8.22 18.48
N VAL A 306 11.02 -7.55 17.85
CA VAL A 306 9.88 -8.23 17.23
C VAL A 306 10.34 -9.10 16.06
N THR A 307 11.31 -8.64 15.27
CA THR A 307 11.86 -9.42 14.15
C THR A 307 12.60 -10.66 14.62
N ASP A 308 13.47 -10.53 15.62
CA ASP A 308 14.20 -11.67 16.19
C ASP A 308 13.25 -12.72 16.79
N LYS A 309 12.16 -12.27 17.42
CA LYS A 309 11.23 -13.17 18.11
C LYS A 309 10.18 -13.80 17.20
N LEU A 310 9.64 -13.05 16.24
CA LEU A 310 8.47 -13.43 15.46
C LEU A 310 8.78 -13.65 13.98
N GLY A 311 9.91 -13.19 13.46
CA GLY A 311 10.21 -13.18 12.03
C GLY A 311 10.28 -14.57 11.36
N GLU A 312 10.53 -15.64 12.11
CA GLU A 312 10.47 -17.01 11.59
C GLU A 312 9.04 -17.60 11.65
N LYS A 313 8.15 -17.01 12.45
CA LYS A 313 6.78 -17.49 12.67
C LYS A 313 5.76 -16.76 11.81
N CYS A 314 6.03 -15.50 11.48
CA CYS A 314 5.08 -14.59 10.88
C CYS A 314 5.77 -13.68 9.87
N GLN A 315 5.05 -13.27 8.83
CA GLN A 315 5.49 -12.20 7.96
C GLN A 315 5.36 -10.87 8.71
N LEU A 316 6.48 -10.17 8.88
CA LEU A 316 6.54 -8.84 9.49
C LEU A 316 6.77 -7.82 8.38
N VAL A 317 5.80 -6.94 8.17
CA VAL A 317 5.76 -6.01 7.04
C VAL A 317 6.04 -4.61 7.54
N GLY A 318 7.01 -3.93 6.91
CA GLY A 318 7.22 -2.50 7.15
C GLY A 318 6.53 -1.69 6.05
N ASP A 319 5.53 -0.89 6.43
CA ASP A 319 4.91 0.15 5.62
C ASP A 319 5.54 1.50 5.94
N ASP A 320 5.14 2.15 7.02
CA ASP A 320 5.70 3.43 7.47
C ASP A 320 7.19 3.33 7.83
N LEU A 321 7.64 2.15 8.26
CA LEU A 321 9.05 1.86 8.51
C LEU A 321 9.93 2.10 7.28
N PHE A 322 9.47 1.75 6.07
CA PHE A 322 10.27 1.74 4.84
C PHE A 322 9.79 2.70 3.76
N VAL A 323 8.51 3.07 3.79
CA VAL A 323 7.83 4.01 2.86
C VAL A 323 8.19 3.77 1.38
N THR A 324 8.30 2.51 0.96
CA THR A 324 8.71 2.12 -0.41
C THR A 324 10.07 2.74 -0.84
N ASN A 325 10.84 3.29 0.08
CA ASN A 325 12.11 3.99 -0.21
C ASN A 325 13.28 3.02 -0.15
N LYS A 326 13.92 2.75 -1.30
CA LYS A 326 15.04 1.81 -1.42
C LYS A 326 16.19 2.08 -0.45
N LYS A 327 16.51 3.36 -0.19
CA LYS A 327 17.64 3.73 0.70
C LYS A 327 17.29 3.42 2.16
N ILE A 328 16.09 3.80 2.61
CA ILE A 328 15.60 3.51 3.96
C ILE A 328 15.47 2.00 4.14
N PHE A 329 14.97 1.31 3.13
CA PHE A 329 14.81 -0.13 3.15
C PHE A 329 16.15 -0.87 3.26
N LEU A 330 17.18 -0.46 2.50
CA LEU A 330 18.53 -1.04 2.61
C LEU A 330 19.12 -0.84 4.01
N ASP A 331 18.89 0.33 4.63
CA ASP A 331 19.31 0.56 6.01
C ASP A 331 18.58 -0.39 6.97
N GLY A 332 17.27 -0.57 6.81
CA GLY A 332 16.50 -1.52 7.60
C GLY A 332 16.96 -2.98 7.41
N ILE A 333 17.30 -3.39 6.21
CA ILE A 333 17.88 -4.72 5.93
C ILE A 333 19.19 -4.91 6.70
N ASN A 334 20.08 -3.91 6.69
CA ASN A 334 21.35 -3.95 7.41
C ASN A 334 21.16 -4.09 8.93
N HIS A 335 20.07 -3.54 9.46
CA HIS A 335 19.68 -3.64 10.85
C HIS A 335 18.79 -4.85 11.15
N LYS A 336 18.46 -5.67 10.15
CA LYS A 336 17.57 -6.84 10.25
C LYS A 336 16.18 -6.50 10.79
N LEU A 337 15.60 -5.41 10.28
CA LEU A 337 14.24 -4.97 10.64
C LEU A 337 13.24 -5.61 9.69
N ALA A 338 12.16 -6.16 10.22
CA ALA A 338 11.10 -6.83 9.47
C ALA A 338 11.64 -8.01 8.62
N ASN A 339 10.80 -8.61 7.79
CA ASN A 339 11.17 -9.60 6.78
C ASN A 339 10.39 -9.41 5.46
N SER A 340 9.60 -8.35 5.41
CA SER A 340 8.78 -7.97 4.26
C SER A 340 8.63 -6.44 4.19
N ILE A 341 8.34 -5.92 3.02
CA ILE A 341 8.06 -4.51 2.77
C ILE A 341 6.70 -4.33 2.11
N LEU A 342 5.96 -3.29 2.49
CA LEU A 342 4.79 -2.84 1.75
C LEU A 342 5.22 -1.89 0.61
N ILE A 343 4.58 -2.01 -0.55
CA ILE A 343 4.92 -1.24 -1.75
C ILE A 343 3.74 -0.37 -2.14
N LYS A 344 3.97 0.95 -2.17
CA LYS A 344 3.01 1.97 -2.58
C LYS A 344 3.69 2.99 -3.49
N PHE A 345 3.23 3.16 -4.73
CA PHE A 345 3.82 4.14 -5.68
C PHE A 345 3.90 5.56 -5.15
N ASN A 346 2.85 6.00 -4.44
CA ASN A 346 2.75 7.39 -4.00
C ASN A 346 3.71 7.73 -2.84
N GLN A 347 4.22 6.73 -2.11
CA GLN A 347 5.21 6.96 -1.04
C GLN A 347 6.58 7.40 -1.59
N VAL A 348 6.91 6.99 -2.82
CA VAL A 348 8.20 7.30 -3.45
C VAL A 348 8.06 8.18 -4.69
N GLY A 349 6.94 8.11 -5.40
CA GLY A 349 6.53 9.06 -6.44
C GLY A 349 6.91 8.70 -7.87
N THR A 350 7.59 7.58 -8.16
CA THR A 350 7.83 7.10 -9.53
C THR A 350 7.73 5.59 -9.66
N ILE A 351 7.43 5.12 -10.87
CA ILE A 351 7.42 3.70 -11.20
C ILE A 351 8.84 3.11 -11.14
N THR A 352 9.82 3.83 -11.61
CA THR A 352 11.23 3.38 -11.64
C THR A 352 11.72 3.10 -10.21
N GLU A 353 11.58 4.06 -9.28
CA GLU A 353 12.00 3.88 -7.88
C GLU A 353 11.24 2.74 -7.19
N THR A 354 9.93 2.61 -7.48
CA THR A 354 9.11 1.52 -6.94
C THR A 354 9.63 0.15 -7.39
N ILE A 355 9.91 -0.01 -8.69
CA ILE A 355 10.45 -1.26 -9.24
C ILE A 355 11.85 -1.56 -8.70
N GLU A 356 12.69 -0.55 -8.54
CA GLU A 356 14.01 -0.72 -7.92
C GLU A 356 13.92 -1.18 -6.47
N THR A 357 12.92 -0.72 -5.72
CA THR A 357 12.68 -1.15 -4.33
C THR A 357 12.21 -2.60 -4.27
N ILE A 358 11.31 -3.00 -5.18
CA ILE A 358 10.86 -4.40 -5.31
C ILE A 358 12.04 -5.33 -5.64
N ASP A 359 12.91 -4.94 -6.58
CA ASP A 359 14.09 -5.76 -6.93
C ASP A 359 15.07 -5.85 -5.76
N CYS A 360 15.24 -4.75 -5.01
CA CYS A 360 16.04 -4.73 -3.79
C CYS A 360 15.50 -5.73 -2.75
N ALA A 361 14.19 -5.81 -2.55
CA ALA A 361 13.58 -6.79 -1.66
C ALA A 361 13.91 -8.22 -2.08
N ARG A 362 13.75 -8.54 -3.37
CA ARG A 362 14.07 -9.85 -3.94
C ARG A 362 15.53 -10.24 -3.77
N GLU A 363 16.45 -9.33 -4.05
CA GLU A 363 17.89 -9.59 -3.95
C GLU A 363 18.34 -9.88 -2.51
N ASN A 364 17.62 -9.34 -1.53
CA ASN A 364 17.92 -9.52 -0.11
C ASN A 364 17.05 -10.56 0.60
N GLY A 365 16.22 -11.31 -0.13
CA GLY A 365 15.39 -12.37 0.42
C GLY A 365 14.18 -11.89 1.24
N TYR A 366 13.84 -10.60 1.13
CA TYR A 366 12.61 -10.04 1.72
C TYR A 366 11.41 -10.32 0.81
N LYS A 367 10.27 -10.59 1.42
CA LYS A 367 8.99 -10.60 0.72
C LYS A 367 8.48 -9.18 0.52
N PHE A 368 7.45 -9.02 -0.31
CA PHE A 368 6.80 -7.72 -0.48
C PHE A 368 5.31 -7.90 -0.73
N ILE A 369 4.53 -6.94 -0.26
CA ILE A 369 3.10 -6.84 -0.49
C ILE A 369 2.86 -5.60 -1.34
N ILE A 370 2.05 -5.71 -2.38
CA ILE A 370 1.61 -4.55 -3.16
C ILE A 370 0.31 -4.07 -2.56
N SER A 371 0.35 -2.90 -1.96
CA SER A 371 -0.83 -2.30 -1.35
C SER A 371 -1.65 -1.51 -2.37
N HIS A 372 -2.94 -1.40 -2.11
CA HIS A 372 -3.79 -0.42 -2.79
C HIS A 372 -3.68 0.95 -2.12
N ARG A 373 -4.20 1.96 -2.80
CA ARG A 373 -4.53 3.29 -2.26
C ARG A 373 -5.84 3.72 -2.90
N SER A 374 -6.54 4.70 -2.33
CA SER A 374 -7.84 5.16 -2.80
C SER A 374 -7.83 5.51 -4.29
N GLY A 375 -8.69 4.83 -5.08
CA GLY A 375 -8.81 5.01 -6.54
C GLY A 375 -7.70 4.42 -7.40
N ALA A 376 -6.77 3.65 -6.83
CA ALA A 376 -5.63 3.12 -7.56
C ALA A 376 -5.96 1.86 -8.37
N VAL A 377 -5.97 1.98 -9.70
CA VAL A 377 -6.10 0.84 -10.63
C VAL A 377 -4.74 0.27 -11.03
N SER A 378 -3.72 1.13 -11.19
CA SER A 378 -2.39 0.75 -11.69
C SER A 378 -1.64 -0.20 -10.76
N TYR A 379 -1.93 -0.20 -9.46
CA TYR A 379 -1.31 -1.10 -8.48
C TYR A 379 -1.57 -2.58 -8.79
N THR A 380 -2.78 -2.94 -9.20
CA THR A 380 -3.12 -4.30 -9.62
C THR A 380 -2.21 -4.78 -10.76
N HIS A 381 -1.86 -3.92 -11.69
CA HIS A 381 -0.98 -4.25 -12.81
C HIS A 381 0.48 -4.42 -12.37
N LEU A 382 0.93 -3.74 -11.32
CA LEU A 382 2.25 -3.93 -10.75
C LEU A 382 2.40 -5.30 -10.12
N THR A 383 1.34 -5.82 -9.49
CA THR A 383 1.39 -7.13 -8.84
C THR A 383 1.65 -8.28 -9.82
N LEU A 384 1.04 -8.26 -11.00
CA LEU A 384 1.09 -9.38 -11.95
C LEU A 384 2.49 -9.78 -12.41
N PRO A 385 3.44 -8.85 -12.74
CA PRO A 385 4.78 -9.23 -13.14
C PRO A 385 5.76 -9.44 -11.98
N THR A 386 5.40 -9.05 -10.76
CA THR A 386 6.38 -8.92 -9.67
C THR A 386 6.27 -9.97 -8.59
N ILE A 387 5.27 -10.87 -8.63
CA ILE A 387 4.95 -11.73 -7.48
C ILE A 387 5.72 -13.04 -7.48
N TYR A 388 6.23 -13.33 -6.26
CA TYR A 388 6.36 -14.67 -5.72
C TYR A 388 5.20 -14.93 -4.74
N SER A 389 4.59 -16.11 -4.83
CA SER A 389 3.61 -16.59 -3.86
C SER A 389 4.12 -16.43 -2.42
N VAL A 390 3.25 -15.98 -1.56
CA VAL A 390 3.40 -16.04 -0.11
C VAL A 390 3.68 -17.46 0.33
#